data_07a24217bef6a97fdbd93659224cc4d2
#
_entry.id   07a24217bef6a97fdbd93659224cc4d2
#
_cell.length_a   1.000
_cell.length_b   1.000
_cell.length_c   1.000
_cell.angle_alpha   90.00
_cell.angle_beta   90.00
_cell.angle_gamma   90.00
#
_symmetry.space_group_name_H-M   'P 1'
#
loop_
_entity.id
_entity.type
_entity.pdbx_description
1 polymer ?
#
loop_
_entity_poly.entity_id
_entity_poly.type
_entity_poly.pdbx_seq_one_letter_code
_entity_poly.pdbx_strand_id
1 'polypeptide(L)'
;MPELPVRLIRAGRIEPGLTQGLYHCLAKGMTEASDDTVILCRPSSPYLCIGYHQVLESVLDTEVCEALKIPIMRRFLGGGTTYLDCHQIFYQCIFHHSRVPWRTEKVYQMMLDAPVKVLNRIGLSGKLRSVNEVEANSLRIAGIGGGRVGDAMVVVGNLLFDFDYSLMSSVWKVPDQPFRNLALETMKKRVGTLNKLGCDHTLESLESYLAEAFVESLERPFHEAQLESEEIQAGRNTASDLASREFLSLHHPVGSVKPMKSLKISADVFIHHINILLEDQEADVSVRADKGIVTDLQTDSPKKTKIRKFLIGTQFQTGPEEEQKQ
;
A
#
# COMPACT_ATOMS: atom_id res chain seq x y z
N MET A 1 4.31 3.34 -34.78
CA MET A 1 4.13 1.88 -34.81
C MET A 1 2.73 1.61 -34.29
N PRO A 2 1.98 0.61 -34.75
CA PRO A 2 0.73 0.26 -34.09
C PRO A 2 1.01 -0.06 -32.63
N GLU A 3 0.20 0.50 -31.74
CA GLU A 3 0.33 0.22 -30.31
C GLU A 3 0.10 -1.28 -30.08
N LEU A 4 1.04 -1.94 -29.40
CA LEU A 4 0.87 -3.34 -29.01
C LEU A 4 -0.35 -3.47 -28.09
N PRO A 5 -1.16 -4.51 -28.24
CA PRO A 5 -2.31 -4.73 -27.36
C PRO A 5 -1.87 -4.95 -25.91
N VAL A 6 -2.79 -4.74 -24.99
CA VAL A 6 -2.59 -5.02 -23.57
C VAL A 6 -3.21 -6.36 -23.23
N ARG A 7 -2.44 -7.25 -22.61
CA ARG A 7 -2.96 -8.51 -22.04
C ARG A 7 -3.75 -8.19 -20.77
N LEU A 8 -4.99 -8.65 -20.71
CA LEU A 8 -5.80 -8.62 -19.50
C LEU A 8 -5.89 -10.03 -18.91
N ILE A 9 -5.40 -10.20 -17.69
CA ILE A 9 -5.41 -11.48 -16.97
C ILE A 9 -6.28 -11.36 -15.73
N ARG A 10 -7.36 -12.11 -15.70
CA ARG A 10 -8.22 -12.25 -14.51
C ARG A 10 -7.80 -13.51 -13.77
N ALA A 11 -6.81 -13.37 -12.88
CA ALA A 11 -6.24 -14.52 -12.15
C ALA A 11 -7.12 -14.99 -10.97
N GLY A 12 -8.12 -14.18 -10.56
CA GLY A 12 -9.02 -14.53 -9.47
C GLY A 12 -8.29 -14.66 -8.11
N ARG A 13 -8.66 -15.70 -7.33
CA ARG A 13 -7.99 -16.00 -6.06
C ARG A 13 -6.78 -16.87 -6.28
N ILE A 14 -5.60 -16.37 -5.96
CA ILE A 14 -4.31 -17.07 -6.12
C ILE A 14 -3.52 -17.06 -4.80
N GLU A 15 -2.47 -17.87 -4.74
CA GLU A 15 -1.58 -17.96 -3.58
C GLU A 15 -0.99 -16.57 -3.25
N PRO A 16 -0.85 -16.21 -1.95
CA PRO A 16 -0.30 -14.92 -1.53
C PRO A 16 1.05 -14.59 -2.20
N GLY A 17 1.98 -15.54 -2.20
CA GLY A 17 3.28 -15.38 -2.85
C GLY A 17 3.16 -15.07 -4.33
N LEU A 18 2.28 -15.77 -5.01
CA LEU A 18 2.09 -15.59 -6.45
C LEU A 18 1.55 -14.20 -6.80
N THR A 19 0.73 -13.58 -5.91
CA THR A 19 0.29 -12.18 -6.12
C THR A 19 1.45 -11.19 -6.18
N GLN A 20 2.55 -11.45 -5.47
CA GLN A 20 3.75 -10.62 -5.54
C GLN A 20 4.70 -11.11 -6.64
N GLY A 21 4.88 -12.42 -6.77
CA GLY A 21 5.83 -12.99 -7.70
C GLY A 21 5.54 -12.70 -9.16
N LEU A 22 4.26 -12.71 -9.57
CA LEU A 22 3.85 -12.54 -10.97
C LEU A 22 4.34 -11.24 -11.58
N TYR A 23 3.98 -10.09 -11.00
CA TYR A 23 4.37 -8.83 -11.60
C TYR A 23 5.89 -8.59 -11.57
N HIS A 24 6.58 -9.16 -10.58
CA HIS A 24 8.03 -9.08 -10.52
C HIS A 24 8.71 -9.93 -11.59
N CYS A 25 8.26 -11.17 -11.83
CA CYS A 25 8.85 -12.02 -12.86
C CYS A 25 8.55 -11.48 -14.27
N LEU A 26 7.32 -11.03 -14.53
CA LEU A 26 6.96 -10.42 -15.81
C LEU A 26 7.74 -9.14 -16.07
N ALA A 27 7.91 -8.29 -15.06
CA ALA A 27 8.70 -7.07 -15.18
C ALA A 27 10.18 -7.35 -15.48
N LYS A 28 10.79 -8.36 -14.85
CA LYS A 28 12.18 -8.75 -15.12
C LYS A 28 12.38 -9.28 -16.54
N GLY A 29 11.36 -9.94 -17.10
CA GLY A 29 11.37 -10.48 -18.46
C GLY A 29 10.89 -9.48 -19.53
N MET A 30 10.52 -8.26 -19.16
CA MET A 30 9.99 -7.26 -20.09
C MET A 30 11.01 -6.85 -21.16
N THR A 31 10.56 -6.80 -22.40
CA THR A 31 11.32 -6.29 -23.57
C THR A 31 10.41 -5.40 -24.42
N GLU A 32 10.96 -4.73 -25.44
CA GLU A 32 10.14 -3.96 -26.39
C GLU A 32 9.12 -4.82 -27.17
N ALA A 33 9.41 -6.12 -27.33
CA ALA A 33 8.51 -7.06 -28.03
C ALA A 33 7.46 -7.68 -27.10
N SER A 34 7.58 -7.52 -25.77
CA SER A 34 6.64 -8.06 -24.81
C SER A 34 5.34 -7.27 -24.80
N ASP A 35 4.20 -7.94 -24.66
CA ASP A 35 2.92 -7.29 -24.42
C ASP A 35 2.90 -6.59 -23.05
N ASP A 36 2.30 -5.42 -23.00
CA ASP A 36 1.94 -4.82 -21.73
C ASP A 36 0.84 -5.65 -21.05
N THR A 37 0.85 -5.74 -19.75
CA THR A 37 -0.05 -6.66 -19.04
C THR A 37 -0.74 -5.96 -17.87
N VAL A 38 -2.05 -6.18 -17.76
CA VAL A 38 -2.85 -5.87 -16.57
C VAL A 38 -3.32 -7.18 -15.95
N ILE A 39 -3.00 -7.40 -14.68
CA ILE A 39 -3.44 -8.57 -13.91
C ILE A 39 -4.38 -8.10 -12.81
N LEU A 40 -5.55 -8.73 -12.70
CA LEU A 40 -6.47 -8.60 -11.58
C LEU A 40 -6.43 -9.89 -10.76
N CYS A 41 -6.15 -9.78 -9.49
CA CYS A 41 -6.08 -10.94 -8.60
C CYS A 41 -6.48 -10.60 -7.16
N ARG A 42 -6.70 -11.63 -6.37
CA ARG A 42 -6.94 -11.55 -4.93
C ARG A 42 -6.10 -12.61 -4.23
N PRO A 43 -5.39 -12.32 -3.13
CA PRO A 43 -4.71 -13.36 -2.39
C PRO A 43 -5.71 -14.32 -1.75
N SER A 44 -5.40 -15.62 -1.74
CA SER A 44 -6.26 -16.65 -1.15
C SER A 44 -6.26 -16.62 0.39
N SER A 45 -5.23 -16.06 1.00
CA SER A 45 -5.08 -15.85 2.43
C SER A 45 -4.30 -14.57 2.73
N PRO A 46 -4.40 -14.01 3.94
CA PRO A 46 -3.72 -12.76 4.29
C PRO A 46 -2.20 -12.92 4.31
N TYR A 47 -1.52 -11.82 3.97
CA TYR A 47 -0.08 -11.67 4.09
C TYR A 47 0.32 -10.19 4.23
N LEU A 48 1.57 -9.97 4.65
CA LEU A 48 2.18 -8.65 4.76
C LEU A 48 3.25 -8.49 3.70
N CYS A 49 3.31 -7.31 3.09
CA CYS A 49 4.35 -6.98 2.13
C CYS A 49 5.04 -5.67 2.55
N ILE A 50 6.34 -5.75 2.86
CA ILE A 50 7.16 -4.57 3.16
C ILE A 50 7.77 -3.99 1.88
N GLY A 51 7.97 -2.68 1.88
CA GLY A 51 8.66 -1.99 0.79
C GLY A 51 10.16 -2.28 0.77
N TYR A 52 10.80 -2.07 -0.40
CA TYR A 52 12.20 -2.41 -0.62
C TYR A 52 13.15 -1.86 0.46
N HIS A 53 13.01 -0.58 0.82
CA HIS A 53 13.92 0.12 1.74
C HIS A 53 13.54 -0.03 3.23
N GLN A 54 12.45 -0.71 3.56
CA GLN A 54 12.04 -0.85 4.96
C GLN A 54 12.93 -1.86 5.71
N VAL A 55 13.24 -1.55 6.96
CA VAL A 55 13.85 -2.48 7.90
C VAL A 55 12.74 -3.30 8.53
N LEU A 56 12.71 -4.61 8.27
CA LEU A 56 11.63 -5.52 8.68
C LEU A 56 11.30 -5.36 10.17
N GLU A 57 12.29 -5.51 11.03
CA GLU A 57 12.13 -5.53 12.48
C GLU A 57 11.82 -4.15 13.07
N SER A 58 11.97 -3.08 12.29
CA SER A 58 11.55 -1.73 12.68
C SER A 58 10.08 -1.46 12.40
N VAL A 59 9.50 -2.12 11.39
CA VAL A 59 8.13 -1.84 10.92
C VAL A 59 7.12 -2.91 11.32
N LEU A 60 7.55 -4.17 11.48
CA LEU A 60 6.70 -5.28 11.86
C LEU A 60 7.20 -5.97 13.14
N ASP A 61 6.26 -6.36 13.97
CA ASP A 61 6.50 -7.26 15.10
C ASP A 61 6.50 -8.70 14.58
N THR A 62 7.69 -9.21 14.29
CA THR A 62 7.88 -10.53 13.67
C THR A 62 7.38 -11.67 14.55
N GLU A 63 7.47 -11.55 15.88
CA GLU A 63 6.94 -12.53 16.82
C GLU A 63 5.41 -12.61 16.74
N VAL A 64 4.74 -11.46 16.67
CA VAL A 64 3.29 -11.39 16.46
C VAL A 64 2.89 -11.96 15.10
N CYS A 65 3.62 -11.62 14.04
CA CYS A 65 3.36 -12.14 12.70
C CYS A 65 3.50 -13.68 12.65
N GLU A 66 4.52 -14.23 13.31
CA GLU A 66 4.73 -15.68 13.42
C GLU A 66 3.61 -16.36 14.22
N ALA A 67 3.24 -15.80 15.38
CA ALA A 67 2.14 -16.33 16.19
C ALA A 67 0.80 -16.34 15.45
N LEU A 68 0.55 -15.33 14.61
CA LEU A 68 -0.63 -15.23 13.76
C LEU A 68 -0.50 -16.02 12.44
N LYS A 69 0.66 -16.63 12.18
CA LYS A 69 0.99 -17.36 10.94
C LYS A 69 0.75 -16.53 9.67
N ILE A 70 1.07 -15.25 9.72
CA ILE A 70 0.92 -14.33 8.58
C ILE A 70 2.25 -14.28 7.81
N PRO A 71 2.30 -14.73 6.54
CA PRO A 71 3.50 -14.64 5.74
C PRO A 71 3.94 -13.18 5.52
N ILE A 72 5.25 -12.97 5.47
CA ILE A 72 5.85 -11.67 5.16
C ILE A 72 6.67 -11.80 3.87
N MET A 73 6.54 -10.82 3.00
CA MET A 73 7.35 -10.68 1.79
C MET A 73 7.91 -9.27 1.69
N ARG A 74 9.06 -9.13 1.02
CA ARG A 74 9.60 -7.84 0.62
C ARG A 74 9.44 -7.69 -0.89
N ARG A 75 8.90 -6.56 -1.35
CA ARG A 75 8.82 -6.26 -2.78
C ARG A 75 10.03 -5.42 -3.25
N PHE A 76 10.32 -5.47 -4.56
CA PHE A 76 11.34 -4.59 -5.17
C PHE A 76 10.87 -3.13 -5.28
N LEU A 77 9.58 -2.87 -5.16
CA LEU A 77 9.03 -1.52 -5.18
C LEU A 77 9.19 -0.86 -3.80
N GLY A 78 9.33 0.45 -3.80
CA GLY A 78 9.37 1.25 -2.57
C GLY A 78 8.02 1.33 -1.85
N GLY A 79 7.91 2.28 -0.94
CA GLY A 79 6.70 2.56 -0.14
C GLY A 79 6.65 1.80 1.19
N GLY A 80 5.54 1.96 1.91
CA GLY A 80 5.33 1.40 3.25
C GLY A 80 4.87 -0.06 3.25
N THR A 81 4.66 -0.59 4.45
CA THR A 81 4.09 -1.93 4.66
C THR A 81 2.62 -1.96 4.23
N THR A 82 2.25 -3.01 3.50
CA THR A 82 0.87 -3.28 3.07
C THR A 82 0.38 -4.61 3.63
N TYR A 83 -0.88 -4.62 4.05
CA TYR A 83 -1.63 -5.83 4.37
C TYR A 83 -2.56 -6.14 3.20
N LEU A 84 -2.52 -7.36 2.71
CA LEU A 84 -3.35 -7.82 1.60
C LEU A 84 -4.06 -9.13 2.01
N ASP A 85 -5.33 -9.22 1.63
CA ASP A 85 -6.18 -10.40 1.86
C ASP A 85 -7.19 -10.61 0.73
N CYS A 86 -8.06 -11.60 0.87
CA CYS A 86 -9.05 -11.93 -0.14
C CYS A 86 -10.19 -10.90 -0.31
N HIS A 87 -10.26 -9.88 0.56
CA HIS A 87 -11.25 -8.81 0.51
C HIS A 87 -10.73 -7.55 -0.21
N GLN A 88 -9.64 -7.67 -0.96
CA GLN A 88 -9.08 -6.60 -1.77
C GLN A 88 -8.85 -7.09 -3.19
N ILE A 89 -9.27 -6.29 -4.18
CA ILE A 89 -8.87 -6.54 -5.56
C ILE A 89 -7.50 -5.91 -5.75
N PHE A 90 -6.50 -6.73 -5.98
CA PHE A 90 -5.13 -6.30 -6.25
C PHE A 90 -4.92 -6.29 -7.76
N TYR A 91 -4.64 -5.11 -8.32
CA TYR A 91 -4.33 -4.96 -9.74
C TYR A 91 -2.86 -4.62 -9.95
N GLN A 92 -2.32 -5.14 -11.04
CA GLN A 92 -0.91 -5.04 -11.40
C GLN A 92 -0.82 -4.62 -12.86
N CYS A 93 -0.18 -3.48 -13.12
CA CYS A 93 0.04 -2.94 -14.45
C CYS A 93 1.53 -3.02 -14.74
N ILE A 94 1.91 -3.82 -15.72
CA ILE A 94 3.29 -4.07 -16.12
C ILE A 94 3.43 -3.62 -17.56
N PHE A 95 4.09 -2.49 -17.79
CA PHE A 95 4.18 -1.83 -19.09
C PHE A 95 5.64 -1.59 -19.44
N HIS A 96 6.00 -1.75 -20.71
CA HIS A 96 7.32 -1.30 -21.14
C HIS A 96 7.44 0.21 -20.94
N HIS A 97 8.56 0.67 -20.37
CA HIS A 97 8.72 2.07 -19.97
C HIS A 97 8.57 3.08 -21.11
N SER A 98 8.85 2.69 -22.37
CA SER A 98 8.68 3.56 -23.53
C SER A 98 7.21 3.77 -23.96
N ARG A 99 6.29 2.98 -23.42
CA ARG A 99 4.85 2.99 -23.76
C ARG A 99 3.98 3.70 -22.72
N VAL A 100 4.60 4.30 -21.71
CA VAL A 100 3.93 5.08 -20.67
C VAL A 100 4.58 6.46 -20.52
N PRO A 101 3.89 7.44 -19.95
CA PRO A 101 4.48 8.74 -19.68
C PRO A 101 5.77 8.63 -18.86
N TRP A 102 6.78 9.47 -19.16
CA TRP A 102 8.05 9.47 -18.44
C TRP A 102 7.94 9.95 -16.99
N ARG A 103 6.92 10.76 -16.68
CA ARG A 103 6.65 11.24 -15.31
C ARG A 103 5.81 10.23 -14.55
N THR A 104 6.30 9.73 -13.43
CA THR A 104 5.62 8.76 -12.56
C THR A 104 4.23 9.21 -12.15
N GLU A 105 4.03 10.50 -11.84
CA GLU A 105 2.73 11.04 -11.47
C GLU A 105 1.70 10.90 -12.61
N LYS A 106 2.14 11.03 -13.86
CA LYS A 106 1.26 10.84 -15.02
C LYS A 106 0.90 9.37 -15.22
N VAL A 107 1.86 8.47 -15.00
CA VAL A 107 1.59 7.02 -15.00
C VAL A 107 0.58 6.68 -13.91
N TYR A 108 0.75 7.21 -12.72
CA TYR A 108 -0.18 6.97 -11.62
C TYR A 108 -1.57 7.50 -11.91
N GLN A 109 -1.69 8.72 -12.46
CA GLN A 109 -3.00 9.27 -12.87
C GLN A 109 -3.69 8.36 -13.89
N MET A 110 -2.95 7.87 -14.89
CA MET A 110 -3.48 6.97 -15.91
C MET A 110 -4.00 5.65 -15.30
N MET A 111 -3.27 5.05 -14.35
CA MET A 111 -3.67 3.78 -13.71
C MET A 111 -4.75 3.95 -12.65
N LEU A 112 -4.86 5.12 -12.02
CA LEU A 112 -5.89 5.42 -11.03
C LEU A 112 -7.24 5.82 -11.64
N ASP A 113 -7.31 6.11 -12.93
CA ASP A 113 -8.56 6.42 -13.62
C ASP A 113 -9.54 5.23 -13.55
N ALA A 114 -9.04 4.01 -13.70
CA ALA A 114 -9.86 2.81 -13.62
C ALA A 114 -10.57 2.64 -12.27
N PRO A 115 -9.91 2.66 -11.10
CA PRO A 115 -10.64 2.59 -9.82
C PRO A 115 -11.56 3.80 -9.58
N VAL A 116 -11.24 4.99 -10.09
CA VAL A 116 -12.18 6.14 -10.03
C VAL A 116 -13.45 5.86 -10.82
N LYS A 117 -13.34 5.32 -12.04
CA LYS A 117 -14.51 4.91 -12.86
C LYS A 117 -15.35 3.85 -12.15
N VAL A 118 -14.71 2.86 -11.52
CA VAL A 118 -15.44 1.83 -10.74
C VAL A 118 -16.24 2.47 -9.63
N LEU A 119 -15.64 3.35 -8.82
CA LEU A 119 -16.35 4.03 -7.74
C LEU A 119 -17.55 4.83 -8.26
N ASN A 120 -17.37 5.60 -9.33
CA ASN A 120 -18.44 6.39 -9.94
C ASN A 120 -19.56 5.50 -10.50
N ARG A 121 -19.22 4.36 -11.12
CA ARG A 121 -20.19 3.37 -11.65
C ARG A 121 -21.07 2.79 -10.56
N ILE A 122 -20.55 2.57 -9.36
CA ILE A 122 -21.32 2.04 -8.21
C ILE A 122 -21.96 3.16 -7.36
N GLY A 123 -22.01 4.39 -7.87
CA GLY A 123 -22.69 5.52 -7.21
C GLY A 123 -21.89 6.20 -6.11
N LEU A 124 -20.61 5.88 -5.96
CA LEU A 124 -19.69 6.58 -5.05
C LEU A 124 -18.93 7.67 -5.81
N SER A 125 -18.84 8.88 -5.23
CA SER A 125 -18.07 9.98 -5.83
C SER A 125 -16.57 9.74 -5.68
N GLY A 126 -16.02 8.89 -6.56
CA GLY A 126 -14.59 8.59 -6.61
C GLY A 126 -13.79 9.76 -7.16
N LYS A 127 -12.70 10.13 -6.51
CA LYS A 127 -11.77 11.15 -7.00
C LYS A 127 -10.33 10.88 -6.58
N LEU A 128 -9.38 11.39 -7.34
CA LEU A 128 -7.98 11.35 -6.98
C LEU A 128 -7.72 12.21 -5.73
N ARG A 129 -6.98 11.64 -4.78
CA ARG A 129 -6.41 12.34 -3.66
C ARG A 129 -4.90 12.17 -3.68
N SER A 130 -4.15 13.26 -3.76
CA SER A 130 -2.72 13.17 -3.98
C SER A 130 -2.39 12.41 -5.29
N VAL A 131 -1.14 12.04 -5.49
CA VAL A 131 -0.69 11.39 -6.73
C VAL A 131 -0.99 9.89 -6.78
N ASN A 132 -1.27 9.25 -5.63
CA ASN A 132 -1.29 7.79 -5.51
C ASN A 132 -2.46 7.21 -4.70
N GLU A 133 -3.50 7.99 -4.45
CA GLU A 133 -4.68 7.54 -3.70
C GLU A 133 -5.99 7.94 -4.41
N VAL A 134 -7.01 7.09 -4.26
CA VAL A 134 -8.40 7.41 -4.63
C VAL A 134 -9.23 7.42 -3.36
N GLU A 135 -10.04 8.47 -3.22
CA GLU A 135 -10.99 8.61 -2.12
C GLU A 135 -12.44 8.64 -2.61
N ALA A 136 -13.32 8.17 -1.73
CA ALA A 136 -14.76 8.41 -1.78
C ALA A 136 -15.23 8.78 -0.37
N ASN A 137 -16.13 9.75 -0.25
CA ASN A 137 -16.63 10.25 1.04
C ASN A 137 -15.49 10.64 2.03
N SER A 138 -14.40 11.23 1.51
CA SER A 138 -13.20 11.62 2.27
C SER A 138 -12.43 10.45 2.91
N LEU A 139 -12.70 9.22 2.49
CA LEU A 139 -12.00 8.00 2.90
C LEU A 139 -11.16 7.48 1.74
N ARG A 140 -9.92 7.07 2.00
CA ARG A 140 -9.07 6.38 1.03
C ARG A 140 -9.64 4.98 0.77
N ILE A 141 -10.03 4.70 -0.47
CA ILE A 141 -10.61 3.41 -0.90
C ILE A 141 -9.63 2.61 -1.73
N ALA A 142 -8.74 3.28 -2.43
CA ALA A 142 -7.72 2.66 -3.26
C ALA A 142 -6.39 3.41 -3.10
N GLY A 143 -5.30 2.70 -3.33
CA GLY A 143 -3.97 3.27 -3.35
C GLY A 143 -3.07 2.50 -4.29
N ILE A 144 -2.05 3.17 -4.81
CA ILE A 144 -1.05 2.55 -5.67
C ILE A 144 0.36 2.84 -5.21
N GLY A 145 1.26 1.97 -5.63
CA GLY A 145 2.69 2.16 -5.62
C GLY A 145 3.29 1.62 -6.91
N GLY A 146 4.44 2.10 -7.27
CA GLY A 146 5.07 1.64 -8.50
C GLY A 146 6.51 2.10 -8.62
N GLY A 147 7.14 1.68 -9.68
CA GLY A 147 8.51 2.02 -10.01
C GLY A 147 9.00 1.24 -11.21
N ARG A 148 10.22 1.54 -11.61
CA ARG A 148 10.86 0.85 -12.72
C ARG A 148 11.54 -0.45 -12.23
N VAL A 149 11.30 -1.54 -12.93
CA VAL A 149 11.96 -2.84 -12.74
C VAL A 149 12.48 -3.30 -14.12
N GLY A 150 13.77 -3.21 -14.33
CA GLY A 150 14.35 -3.43 -15.65
C GLY A 150 13.78 -2.45 -16.68
N ASP A 151 13.23 -2.97 -17.78
CA ASP A 151 12.56 -2.17 -18.80
C ASP A 151 11.07 -1.97 -18.58
N ALA A 152 10.53 -2.56 -17.51
CA ALA A 152 9.14 -2.35 -17.14
C ALA A 152 8.95 -1.16 -16.21
N MET A 153 7.91 -0.37 -16.47
CA MET A 153 7.23 0.46 -15.47
C MET A 153 6.14 -0.39 -14.84
N VAL A 154 6.26 -0.63 -13.55
CA VAL A 154 5.30 -1.41 -12.76
C VAL A 154 4.49 -0.49 -11.89
N VAL A 155 3.17 -0.63 -11.95
CA VAL A 155 2.24 0.01 -11.01
C VAL A 155 1.34 -1.05 -10.42
N VAL A 156 1.31 -1.13 -9.11
CA VAL A 156 0.45 -2.05 -8.37
C VAL A 156 -0.46 -1.27 -7.44
N GLY A 157 -1.69 -1.72 -7.32
CA GLY A 157 -2.67 -1.06 -6.47
C GLY A 157 -3.74 -2.00 -5.98
N ASN A 158 -4.54 -1.50 -5.05
CA ASN A 158 -5.66 -2.24 -4.50
C ASN A 158 -6.93 -1.40 -4.48
N LEU A 159 -8.07 -2.08 -4.60
CA LEU A 159 -9.39 -1.56 -4.30
C LEU A 159 -9.91 -2.29 -3.06
N LEU A 160 -10.18 -1.55 -1.99
CA LEU A 160 -10.52 -2.10 -0.68
C LEU A 160 -12.02 -2.40 -0.60
N PHE A 161 -12.40 -3.68 -0.68
CA PHE A 161 -13.77 -4.11 -0.40
C PHE A 161 -14.02 -4.16 1.11
N ASP A 162 -13.10 -4.81 1.85
CA ASP A 162 -13.04 -4.80 3.31
C ASP A 162 -11.60 -4.74 3.78
N PHE A 163 -11.36 -4.52 5.09
CA PHE A 163 -10.03 -4.37 5.64
C PHE A 163 -9.97 -4.70 7.14
N ASP A 164 -9.05 -5.56 7.55
CA ASP A 164 -8.83 -5.86 8.96
C ASP A 164 -7.89 -4.84 9.62
N TYR A 165 -8.49 -3.74 10.11
CA TYR A 165 -7.75 -2.68 10.81
C TYR A 165 -7.08 -3.17 12.08
N SER A 166 -7.70 -4.10 12.80
CA SER A 166 -7.21 -4.62 14.07
C SER A 166 -5.97 -5.47 13.87
N LEU A 167 -6.02 -6.37 12.90
CA LEU A 167 -4.89 -7.19 12.53
C LEU A 167 -3.73 -6.31 12.03
N MET A 168 -3.97 -5.38 11.11
CA MET A 168 -2.92 -4.48 10.61
C MET A 168 -2.27 -3.69 11.75
N SER A 169 -3.06 -3.20 12.71
CA SER A 169 -2.53 -2.48 13.88
C SER A 169 -1.72 -3.39 14.80
N SER A 170 -2.12 -4.65 14.98
CA SER A 170 -1.45 -5.59 15.89
C SER A 170 -0.04 -5.96 15.44
N VAL A 171 0.19 -6.04 14.14
CA VAL A 171 1.47 -6.47 13.56
C VAL A 171 2.52 -5.35 13.43
N TRP A 172 2.16 -4.10 13.65
CA TRP A 172 3.13 -3.02 13.62
C TRP A 172 4.10 -3.05 14.80
N LYS A 173 5.37 -2.84 14.54
CA LYS A 173 6.40 -2.59 15.55
C LYS A 173 6.36 -1.11 15.93
N VAL A 174 5.63 -0.79 16.98
CA VAL A 174 5.38 0.60 17.42
C VAL A 174 6.08 0.88 18.75
N PRO A 175 6.35 2.17 19.09
CA PRO A 175 7.04 2.54 20.32
C PRO A 175 6.27 2.16 21.58
N ASP A 176 4.96 2.39 21.59
CA ASP A 176 4.11 2.23 22.76
C ASP A 176 2.64 2.00 22.40
N GLN A 177 1.82 1.73 23.41
CA GLN A 177 0.38 1.52 23.24
C GLN A 177 -0.38 2.80 22.84
N PRO A 178 -0.08 4.02 23.36
CA PRO A 178 -0.65 5.27 22.85
C PRO A 178 -0.48 5.47 21.36
N PHE A 179 0.72 5.16 20.82
CA PHE A 179 0.96 5.21 19.37
C PHE A 179 0.04 4.24 18.61
N ARG A 180 -0.02 2.97 19.07
CA ARG A 180 -0.86 1.93 18.44
C ARG A 180 -2.32 2.34 18.42
N ASN A 181 -2.84 2.84 19.53
CA ASN A 181 -4.23 3.27 19.67
C ASN A 181 -4.54 4.44 18.70
N LEU A 182 -3.69 5.47 18.70
CA LEU A 182 -3.87 6.63 17.82
C LEU A 182 -3.80 6.24 16.34
N ALA A 183 -2.87 5.36 15.97
CA ALA A 183 -2.72 4.84 14.62
C ALA A 183 -3.96 4.04 14.18
N LEU A 184 -4.46 3.12 15.01
CA LEU A 184 -5.67 2.34 14.74
C LEU A 184 -6.91 3.24 14.56
N GLU A 185 -7.13 4.18 15.49
CA GLU A 185 -8.24 5.13 15.40
C GLU A 185 -8.16 6.00 14.14
N THR A 186 -6.95 6.47 13.82
CA THR A 186 -6.73 7.28 12.62
C THR A 186 -6.97 6.47 11.35
N MET A 187 -6.49 5.24 11.30
CA MET A 187 -6.70 4.35 10.16
C MET A 187 -8.20 4.08 9.94
N LYS A 188 -8.96 3.77 11.00
CA LYS A 188 -10.42 3.59 10.92
C LYS A 188 -11.18 4.83 10.43
N LYS A 189 -10.63 6.03 10.67
CA LYS A 189 -11.22 7.32 10.25
C LYS A 189 -10.81 7.77 8.86
N ARG A 190 -9.69 7.26 8.31
CA ARG A 190 -9.09 7.75 7.06
C ARG A 190 -9.07 6.73 5.94
N VAL A 191 -9.00 5.45 6.28
CA VAL A 191 -9.08 4.35 5.31
C VAL A 191 -10.51 3.80 5.34
N GLY A 192 -11.15 3.82 4.19
CA GLY A 192 -12.49 3.28 3.99
C GLY A 192 -12.44 1.98 3.22
N THR A 193 -13.58 1.31 3.20
CA THR A 193 -13.81 0.11 2.39
C THR A 193 -15.14 0.25 1.68
N LEU A 194 -15.30 -0.44 0.57
CA LEU A 194 -16.55 -0.41 -0.18
C LEU A 194 -17.71 -0.97 0.67
N ASN A 195 -17.44 -2.04 1.45
CA ASN A 195 -18.42 -2.61 2.39
C ASN A 195 -18.89 -1.56 3.43
N LYS A 196 -17.96 -0.81 4.01
CA LYS A 196 -18.28 0.26 4.98
C LYS A 196 -19.08 1.41 4.36
N LEU A 197 -18.94 1.63 3.05
CA LEU A 197 -19.69 2.64 2.30
C LEU A 197 -21.05 2.13 1.78
N GLY A 198 -21.44 0.90 2.15
CA GLY A 198 -22.72 0.31 1.78
C GLY A 198 -22.77 -0.23 0.34
N CYS A 199 -21.62 -0.61 -0.23
CA CYS A 199 -21.56 -1.26 -1.53
C CYS A 199 -22.21 -2.64 -1.46
N ASP A 200 -23.22 -2.88 -2.31
CA ASP A 200 -23.97 -4.13 -2.43
C ASP A 200 -23.47 -5.04 -3.56
N HIS A 201 -22.43 -4.62 -4.28
CA HIS A 201 -21.80 -5.40 -5.35
C HIS A 201 -20.87 -6.47 -4.80
N THR A 202 -20.79 -7.61 -5.51
CA THR A 202 -19.84 -8.67 -5.17
C THR A 202 -18.43 -8.33 -5.63
N LEU A 203 -17.42 -8.97 -5.04
CA LEU A 203 -16.02 -8.82 -5.46
C LEU A 203 -15.82 -9.21 -6.92
N GLU A 204 -16.54 -10.23 -7.41
CA GLU A 204 -16.47 -10.70 -8.79
C GLU A 204 -17.03 -9.64 -9.76
N SER A 205 -18.15 -8.98 -9.42
CA SER A 205 -18.69 -7.89 -10.25
C SER A 205 -17.78 -6.66 -10.24
N LEU A 206 -17.19 -6.31 -9.08
CA LEU A 206 -16.24 -5.21 -8.96
C LEU A 206 -14.95 -5.48 -9.75
N GLU A 207 -14.45 -6.74 -9.75
CA GLU A 207 -13.32 -7.15 -10.57
C GLU A 207 -13.63 -7.00 -12.07
N SER A 208 -14.85 -7.38 -12.49
CA SER A 208 -15.30 -7.18 -13.87
C SER A 208 -15.39 -5.70 -14.23
N TYR A 209 -15.96 -4.87 -13.37
CA TYR A 209 -16.00 -3.42 -13.59
C TYR A 209 -14.61 -2.79 -13.66
N LEU A 210 -13.67 -3.29 -12.84
CA LEU A 210 -12.30 -2.79 -12.87
C LEU A 210 -11.58 -3.18 -14.17
N ALA A 211 -11.81 -4.40 -14.68
CA ALA A 211 -11.30 -4.83 -15.98
C ALA A 211 -11.82 -3.96 -17.12
N GLU A 212 -13.14 -3.73 -17.18
CA GLU A 212 -13.78 -2.85 -18.17
C GLU A 212 -13.25 -1.42 -18.06
N ALA A 213 -13.08 -0.91 -16.81
CA ALA A 213 -12.56 0.42 -16.57
C ALA A 213 -11.10 0.59 -17.04
N PHE A 214 -10.24 -0.45 -16.91
CA PHE A 214 -8.90 -0.42 -17.47
C PHE A 214 -8.91 -0.35 -19.00
N VAL A 215 -9.78 -1.12 -19.67
CA VAL A 215 -9.96 -1.07 -21.12
C VAL A 215 -10.35 0.35 -21.57
N GLU A 216 -11.30 0.97 -20.87
CA GLU A 216 -11.75 2.33 -21.17
C GLU A 216 -10.67 3.40 -20.88
N SER A 217 -9.91 3.24 -19.78
CA SER A 217 -8.96 4.25 -19.32
C SER A 217 -7.67 4.27 -20.11
N LEU A 218 -7.25 3.14 -20.63
CA LEU A 218 -5.99 3.02 -21.36
C LEU A 218 -6.12 3.29 -22.87
N GLU A 219 -7.36 3.29 -23.39
CA GLU A 219 -7.67 3.61 -24.79
C GLU A 219 -6.81 2.82 -25.82
N ARG A 220 -6.42 1.60 -25.45
CA ARG A 220 -5.59 0.70 -26.25
C ARG A 220 -6.34 -0.59 -26.56
N PRO A 221 -5.97 -1.33 -27.62
CA PRO A 221 -6.50 -2.67 -27.83
C PRO A 221 -6.17 -3.58 -26.64
N PHE A 222 -7.16 -4.35 -26.20
CA PHE A 222 -7.01 -5.36 -25.15
C PHE A 222 -7.35 -6.75 -25.70
N HIS A 223 -6.66 -7.77 -25.15
CA HIS A 223 -7.10 -9.14 -25.31
C HIS A 223 -7.05 -9.87 -23.96
N GLU A 224 -8.07 -10.65 -23.69
CA GLU A 224 -8.05 -11.54 -22.50
C GLU A 224 -7.06 -12.68 -22.72
N ALA A 225 -6.30 -12.98 -21.67
CA ALA A 225 -5.32 -14.03 -21.67
C ALA A 225 -5.35 -14.80 -20.34
N GLN A 226 -4.81 -16.00 -20.37
CA GLN A 226 -4.54 -16.79 -19.17
C GLN A 226 -3.06 -16.71 -18.82
N LEU A 227 -2.74 -16.97 -17.54
CA LEU A 227 -1.36 -17.19 -17.12
C LEU A 227 -0.84 -18.50 -17.71
N GLU A 228 0.34 -18.46 -18.29
CA GLU A 228 1.03 -19.63 -18.78
C GLU A 228 1.69 -20.41 -17.62
N SER A 229 1.91 -21.70 -17.81
CA SER A 229 2.52 -22.55 -16.77
C SER A 229 3.91 -22.05 -16.37
N GLU A 230 4.68 -21.58 -17.34
CA GLU A 230 6.01 -21.01 -17.17
C GLU A 230 5.96 -19.69 -16.36
N GLU A 231 4.97 -18.83 -16.60
CA GLU A 231 4.76 -17.58 -15.86
C GLU A 231 4.39 -17.89 -14.40
N ILE A 232 3.51 -18.87 -14.16
CA ILE A 232 3.13 -19.32 -12.82
C ILE A 232 4.34 -19.85 -12.08
N GLN A 233 5.16 -20.70 -12.72
CA GLN A 233 6.35 -21.26 -12.10
C GLN A 233 7.40 -20.19 -11.81
N ALA A 234 7.66 -19.29 -12.75
CA ALA A 234 8.56 -18.14 -12.54
C ALA A 234 8.06 -17.21 -11.42
N GLY A 235 6.74 -17.00 -11.36
CA GLY A 235 6.11 -16.26 -10.28
C GLY A 235 6.29 -16.90 -8.90
N ARG A 236 6.14 -18.24 -8.79
CA ARG A 236 6.40 -18.98 -7.55
C ARG A 236 7.87 -18.92 -7.12
N ASN A 237 8.78 -19.09 -8.07
CA ASN A 237 10.21 -18.98 -7.78
C ASN A 237 10.55 -17.58 -7.26
N THR A 238 10.06 -16.54 -7.94
CA THR A 238 10.23 -15.15 -7.51
C THR A 238 9.59 -14.91 -6.13
N ALA A 239 8.40 -15.44 -5.86
CA ALA A 239 7.75 -15.34 -4.55
C ALA A 239 8.60 -15.95 -3.43
N SER A 240 9.26 -17.08 -3.69
CA SER A 240 10.18 -17.71 -2.74
C SER A 240 11.37 -16.80 -2.44
N ASP A 241 11.93 -16.15 -3.45
CA ASP A 241 13.02 -15.17 -3.27
C ASP A 241 12.56 -13.97 -2.43
N LEU A 242 11.35 -13.43 -2.73
CA LEU A 242 10.77 -12.27 -2.01
C LEU A 242 10.46 -12.57 -0.53
N ALA A 243 10.25 -13.83 -0.17
CA ALA A 243 10.00 -14.32 1.18
C ALA A 243 11.26 -14.89 1.85
N SER A 244 12.39 -14.98 1.13
CA SER A 244 13.62 -15.54 1.67
C SER A 244 14.16 -14.72 2.84
N ARG A 245 14.77 -15.41 3.81
CA ARG A 245 15.40 -14.73 4.96
C ARG A 245 16.44 -13.71 4.53
N GLU A 246 17.20 -14.04 3.52
CA GLU A 246 18.24 -13.16 2.97
C GLU A 246 17.61 -11.86 2.45
N PHE A 247 16.56 -11.93 1.65
CA PHE A 247 15.93 -10.75 1.07
C PHE A 247 15.10 -9.97 2.11
N LEU A 248 14.47 -10.64 3.07
CA LEU A 248 13.75 -9.98 4.17
C LEU A 248 14.70 -9.18 5.07
N SER A 249 15.94 -9.65 5.28
CA SER A 249 16.96 -8.98 6.11
C SER A 249 17.86 -8.02 5.34
N LEU A 250 17.57 -7.72 4.06
CA LEU A 250 18.43 -6.92 3.17
C LEU A 250 18.92 -5.58 3.78
N HIS A 251 18.10 -4.95 4.59
CA HIS A 251 18.41 -3.66 5.25
C HIS A 251 18.51 -3.80 6.77
N HIS A 252 18.92 -4.99 7.26
CA HIS A 252 19.05 -5.21 8.70
C HIS A 252 20.11 -4.23 9.28
N PRO A 253 19.78 -3.43 10.30
CA PRO A 253 20.70 -2.44 10.85
C PRO A 253 21.81 -3.09 11.65
N VAL A 254 22.98 -2.46 11.64
CA VAL A 254 24.07 -2.83 12.57
C VAL A 254 23.72 -2.22 13.93
N GLY A 255 23.36 -3.07 14.91
CA GLY A 255 23.02 -2.64 16.27
C GLY A 255 21.57 -2.92 16.67
N SER A 256 21.08 -2.22 17.69
CA SER A 256 19.71 -2.41 18.18
C SER A 256 18.66 -1.84 17.22
N VAL A 257 17.67 -2.66 16.89
CA VAL A 257 16.52 -2.25 16.08
C VAL A 257 15.59 -1.38 16.92
N LYS A 258 15.27 -0.20 16.42
CA LYS A 258 14.30 0.69 17.05
C LYS A 258 12.95 0.56 16.32
N PRO A 259 11.82 0.61 17.05
CA PRO A 259 10.51 0.65 16.43
C PRO A 259 10.33 1.93 15.60
N MET A 260 9.42 1.89 14.64
CA MET A 260 9.10 3.06 13.82
C MET A 260 8.59 4.22 14.71
N LYS A 261 9.10 5.41 14.46
CA LYS A 261 8.65 6.64 15.12
C LYS A 261 7.66 7.45 14.28
N SER A 262 7.48 7.08 13.03
CA SER A 262 6.60 7.76 12.09
C SER A 262 5.85 6.73 11.24
N LEU A 263 4.54 6.93 11.07
CA LEU A 263 3.67 6.04 10.29
C LEU A 263 2.74 6.88 9.41
N LYS A 264 2.83 6.68 8.11
CA LYS A 264 1.88 7.26 7.14
C LYS A 264 0.60 6.43 7.10
N ILE A 265 -0.54 7.04 7.37
CA ILE A 265 -1.87 6.39 7.31
C ILE A 265 -2.53 6.60 5.95
N SER A 266 -2.49 7.83 5.44
CA SER A 266 -2.99 8.21 4.12
C SER A 266 -2.25 9.47 3.63
N ALA A 267 -2.55 9.94 2.43
CA ALA A 267 -2.01 11.21 1.96
C ALA A 267 -2.19 12.29 3.02
N ASP A 268 -1.12 12.99 3.36
CA ASP A 268 -1.08 14.09 4.33
C ASP A 268 -1.46 13.74 5.78
N VAL A 269 -1.60 12.45 6.13
CA VAL A 269 -1.95 12.03 7.50
C VAL A 269 -0.90 11.08 8.05
N PHE A 270 -0.24 11.54 9.09
CA PHE A 270 0.87 10.82 9.74
C PHE A 270 0.64 10.70 11.24
N ILE A 271 1.16 9.63 11.83
CA ILE A 271 1.33 9.49 13.27
C ILE A 271 2.82 9.57 13.57
N HIS A 272 3.19 10.39 14.54
CA HIS A 272 4.57 10.53 14.98
C HIS A 272 4.68 10.29 16.48
N HIS A 273 5.77 9.66 16.89
CA HIS A 273 6.16 9.52 18.30
C HIS A 273 7.26 10.53 18.61
N ILE A 274 7.00 11.39 19.60
CA ILE A 274 7.91 12.46 20.02
C ILE A 274 8.12 12.42 21.53
N ASN A 275 9.29 12.86 21.96
CA ASN A 275 9.56 13.18 23.36
C ASN A 275 9.54 14.70 23.52
N ILE A 276 8.81 15.18 24.51
CA ILE A 276 8.73 16.62 24.82
C ILE A 276 9.13 16.87 26.28
N LEU A 277 9.72 18.03 26.52
CA LEU A 277 9.97 18.55 27.85
C LEU A 277 8.88 19.55 28.23
N LEU A 278 8.12 19.27 29.29
CA LEU A 278 7.09 20.17 29.80
C LEU A 278 7.24 20.33 31.32
N GLU A 279 7.54 21.55 31.76
CA GLU A 279 7.76 21.87 33.18
C GLU A 279 8.83 20.93 33.82
N ASP A 280 9.98 20.83 33.17
CA ASP A 280 11.14 20.01 33.56
C ASP A 280 10.86 18.49 33.67
N GLN A 281 9.78 18.01 33.07
CA GLN A 281 9.44 16.60 32.97
C GLN A 281 9.35 16.16 31.50
N GLU A 282 10.06 15.11 31.17
CA GLU A 282 9.94 14.45 29.86
C GLU A 282 8.61 13.70 29.75
N ALA A 283 8.03 13.73 28.57
CA ALA A 283 6.83 12.96 28.26
C ALA A 283 6.90 12.44 26.81
N ASP A 284 6.63 11.15 26.66
CA ASP A 284 6.41 10.53 25.37
C ASP A 284 4.99 10.82 24.88
N VAL A 285 4.88 11.27 23.66
CA VAL A 285 3.61 11.70 23.08
C VAL A 285 3.52 11.18 21.65
N SER A 286 2.41 10.52 21.35
CA SER A 286 2.05 10.16 20.00
C SER A 286 1.11 11.22 19.43
N VAL A 287 1.48 11.84 18.32
CA VAL A 287 0.72 12.92 17.67
C VAL A 287 0.23 12.50 16.30
N ARG A 288 -0.99 12.92 15.94
CA ARG A 288 -1.48 12.86 14.58
C ARG A 288 -1.29 14.22 13.92
N ALA A 289 -0.59 14.23 12.80
CA ALA A 289 -0.41 15.41 11.95
C ALA A 289 -1.23 15.24 10.66
N ASP A 290 -2.14 16.18 10.40
CA ASP A 290 -2.91 16.29 9.17
C ASP A 290 -2.38 17.52 8.40
N LYS A 291 -1.80 17.30 7.20
CA LYS A 291 -1.14 18.38 6.42
C LYS A 291 -0.10 19.16 7.22
N GLY A 292 0.67 18.44 8.04
CA GLY A 292 1.70 19.05 8.90
C GLY A 292 1.18 19.78 10.14
N ILE A 293 -0.11 19.74 10.44
CA ILE A 293 -0.69 20.35 11.65
C ILE A 293 -1.09 19.26 12.63
N VAL A 294 -0.68 19.37 13.89
CA VAL A 294 -1.09 18.45 14.95
C VAL A 294 -2.59 18.60 15.23
N THR A 295 -3.35 17.53 14.97
CA THR A 295 -4.82 17.53 15.07
C THR A 295 -5.33 16.61 16.18
N ASP A 296 -4.52 15.65 16.63
CA ASP A 296 -4.86 14.77 17.74
C ASP A 296 -3.59 14.24 18.42
N LEU A 297 -3.73 13.72 19.65
CA LEU A 297 -2.62 13.09 20.35
C LEU A 297 -3.08 12.08 21.40
N GLN A 298 -2.16 11.15 21.71
CA GLN A 298 -2.26 10.24 22.84
C GLN A 298 -0.94 10.19 23.63
N THR A 299 -1.05 10.01 24.95
CA THR A 299 0.08 9.90 25.88
C THR A 299 -0.42 9.29 27.19
N ASP A 300 0.44 8.59 27.89
CA ASP A 300 0.20 8.08 29.26
C ASP A 300 0.61 9.11 30.33
N SER A 301 1.14 10.28 29.92
CA SER A 301 1.51 11.35 30.86
C SER A 301 0.30 11.87 31.64
N PRO A 302 0.40 12.03 32.96
CA PRO A 302 -0.65 12.66 33.78
C PRO A 302 -0.93 14.11 33.39
N LYS A 303 -0.01 14.77 32.66
CA LYS A 303 -0.16 16.13 32.13
C LYS A 303 -0.85 16.20 30.77
N LYS A 304 -1.54 15.16 30.32
CA LYS A 304 -2.18 15.05 29.00
C LYS A 304 -2.98 16.29 28.59
N THR A 305 -3.74 16.87 29.50
CA THR A 305 -4.54 18.08 29.21
C THR A 305 -3.68 19.30 28.87
N LYS A 306 -2.54 19.48 29.57
CA LYS A 306 -1.60 20.58 29.29
C LYS A 306 -0.88 20.34 27.98
N ILE A 307 -0.40 19.12 27.74
CA ILE A 307 0.25 18.69 26.51
C ILE A 307 -0.68 18.94 25.31
N ARG A 308 -1.95 18.58 25.44
CA ARG A 308 -2.96 18.78 24.39
C ARG A 308 -3.14 20.28 24.06
N LYS A 309 -3.22 21.16 25.07
CA LYS A 309 -3.31 22.61 24.86
C LYS A 309 -2.05 23.18 24.20
N PHE A 310 -0.89 22.61 24.46
CA PHE A 310 0.37 23.05 23.93
C PHE A 310 0.59 22.64 22.46
N LEU A 311 0.22 21.40 22.09
CA LEU A 311 0.55 20.81 20.79
C LEU A 311 -0.57 20.93 19.75
N ILE A 312 -1.86 20.86 20.13
CA ILE A 312 -2.94 20.88 19.14
C ILE A 312 -2.98 22.22 18.41
N GLY A 313 -3.00 22.15 17.07
CA GLY A 313 -2.97 23.30 16.17
C GLY A 313 -1.57 23.82 15.84
N THR A 314 -0.51 23.24 16.42
CA THR A 314 0.87 23.64 16.07
C THR A 314 1.32 22.98 14.77
N GLN A 315 2.25 23.65 14.08
CA GLN A 315 2.94 23.10 12.92
C GLN A 315 3.88 21.99 13.38
N PHE A 316 3.74 20.80 12.81
CA PHE A 316 4.67 19.70 13.01
C PHE A 316 5.77 19.80 11.94
N GLN A 317 7.01 19.99 12.35
CA GLN A 317 8.16 19.92 11.46
C GLN A 317 8.82 18.56 11.60
N THR A 318 8.83 17.79 10.53
CA THR A 318 9.67 16.58 10.43
C THR A 318 11.13 17.01 10.42
N GLY A 319 11.94 16.39 11.28
CA GLY A 319 13.39 16.61 11.22
C GLY A 319 13.97 16.11 9.87
N PRO A 320 15.11 16.66 9.41
CA PRO A 320 15.69 16.34 8.10
C PRO A 320 16.05 14.87 7.88
N GLU A 321 16.06 14.03 8.92
CA GLU A 321 16.32 12.59 8.80
C GLU A 321 15.08 11.75 8.39
N GLU A 322 13.88 12.26 8.50
CA GLU A 322 12.63 11.53 8.20
C GLU A 322 12.16 11.72 6.75
N GLU A 323 12.55 12.81 6.09
CA GLU A 323 12.15 13.08 4.69
C GLU A 323 12.85 12.19 3.65
N GLN A 324 13.99 11.59 3.97
CA GLN A 324 14.78 10.77 3.02
C GLN A 324 14.38 9.29 2.97
N LYS A 325 13.43 8.82 3.79
CA LYS A 325 13.05 7.39 3.92
C LYS A 325 11.60 7.09 3.54
N GLN A 326 10.88 8.04 2.92
CA GLN A 326 9.50 7.84 2.48
C GLN A 326 9.36 7.54 0.98
#